data_938598bb80cbaa1b758bb836354fd29c
#
_entry.id   938598bb80cbaa1b758bb836354fd29c
#
_cell.length_a   1.000
_cell.length_b   1.000
_cell.length_c   1.000
_cell.angle_alpha   90.00
_cell.angle_beta   90.00
_cell.angle_gamma   90.00
#
_symmetry.space_group_name_H-M   'P 1'
#
loop_
_entity.id
_entity.type
_entity.pdbx_description
1 polymer ?
#
loop_
_entity_poly.entity_id
_entity_poly.type
_entity_poly.pdbx_seq_one_letter_code
_entity_poly.pdbx_strand_id
1 'polypeptide(L)'
;MKLYQAPLEGITTYIYRSALKRHFGGADKYFAPFVSPYEKIVISAKERAQLNPSHNEGIDLVPQILTMDAEGFLRLTHLLHEEYGSEEFNLNFGCPSGTVVSKGRGAGSLKDLEVLRDFMDRITDGFPYKLSVKTRVGFADVSEWAALLELYNRYSLSELIIHPRVGTQMYKGVPDVEAFEYAVANSRNPVVYNGDIRTVEDCKLLCHPMNVDMVDVPSPDSREYDVDEITDCEGVSEGTYCNNGIYRASETGAVMIGRGMIANPAIFREIKGGPSPTGCELMDFMSDIGASYMAEFDSEVNVLHKLKEIWVYMGPYVIERGGGSERDLKELQKTRRLVEYKAHMRSLLSGVR
;
A
#
# COMPACT_ATOMS: atom_id res chain seq x y z
N MET A 1 -15.52 -7.43 -7.90
CA MET A 1 -14.69 -6.42 -7.20
C MET A 1 -13.26 -6.53 -7.69
N LYS A 2 -12.62 -5.42 -8.04
CA LYS A 2 -11.21 -5.36 -8.44
C LYS A 2 -10.30 -5.27 -7.20
N LEU A 3 -9.11 -5.85 -7.29
CA LEU A 3 -8.13 -5.90 -6.21
C LEU A 3 -6.86 -5.17 -6.64
N TYR A 4 -6.46 -4.15 -5.87
CA TYR A 4 -5.31 -3.31 -6.19
C TYR A 4 -4.17 -3.51 -5.19
N GLN A 5 -2.95 -3.56 -5.71
CA GLN A 5 -1.75 -3.54 -4.91
C GLN A 5 -1.39 -2.09 -4.54
N ALA A 6 -1.33 -1.78 -3.23
CA ALA A 6 -0.95 -0.45 -2.75
C ALA A 6 0.55 -0.18 -2.92
N PRO A 7 0.95 1.07 -3.21
CA PRO A 7 2.35 1.46 -3.16
C PRO A 7 2.85 1.56 -1.72
N LEU A 8 3.93 0.84 -1.39
CA LEU A 8 4.67 0.97 -0.14
C LEU A 8 6.13 1.29 -0.46
N GLU A 9 6.56 2.51 -0.08
CA GLU A 9 7.92 2.97 -0.33
C GLU A 9 8.95 2.00 0.26
N GLY A 10 9.97 1.68 -0.53
CA GLY A 10 11.04 0.75 -0.15
C GLY A 10 10.70 -0.74 -0.24
N ILE A 11 9.42 -1.14 -0.17
CA ILE A 11 8.99 -2.55 -0.13
C ILE A 11 8.42 -3.00 -1.48
N THR A 12 7.37 -2.36 -1.99
CA THR A 12 6.71 -2.77 -3.24
C THR A 12 7.46 -2.30 -4.48
N THR A 13 8.77 -2.54 -4.50
CA THR A 13 9.65 -2.31 -5.66
C THR A 13 9.24 -3.19 -6.84
N TYR A 14 9.80 -2.92 -8.02
CA TYR A 14 9.55 -3.79 -9.18
C TYR A 14 9.91 -5.26 -8.89
N ILE A 15 10.96 -5.51 -8.09
CA ILE A 15 11.36 -6.86 -7.68
C ILE A 15 10.23 -7.55 -6.91
N TYR A 16 9.66 -6.86 -5.92
CA TYR A 16 8.55 -7.40 -5.12
C TYR A 16 7.29 -7.62 -5.98
N ARG A 17 6.90 -6.62 -6.79
CA ARG A 17 5.70 -6.70 -7.65
C ARG A 17 5.79 -7.85 -8.66
N SER A 18 6.95 -8.00 -9.30
CA SER A 18 7.18 -9.05 -10.29
C SER A 18 7.19 -10.44 -9.66
N ALA A 19 7.81 -10.59 -8.48
CA ALA A 19 7.75 -11.84 -7.71
C ALA A 19 6.31 -12.14 -7.27
N LEU A 20 5.59 -11.15 -6.70
CA LEU A 20 4.19 -11.30 -6.32
C LEU A 20 3.32 -11.78 -7.49
N LYS A 21 3.50 -11.17 -8.66
CA LYS A 21 2.76 -11.55 -9.88
C LYS A 21 3.07 -12.98 -10.32
N ARG A 22 4.35 -13.37 -10.30
CA ARG A 22 4.78 -14.72 -10.73
C ARG A 22 4.28 -15.84 -9.81
N HIS A 23 4.40 -15.64 -8.49
CA HIS A 23 4.13 -16.69 -7.52
C HIS A 23 2.66 -16.76 -7.09
N PHE A 24 2.00 -15.62 -6.94
CA PHE A 24 0.64 -15.55 -6.40
C PHE A 24 -0.36 -14.89 -7.33
N GLY A 25 0.05 -13.99 -8.19
CA GLY A 25 -0.82 -13.26 -9.09
C GLY A 25 -1.92 -12.49 -8.32
N GLY A 26 -3.08 -12.40 -8.91
CA GLY A 26 -4.32 -12.01 -8.22
C GLY A 26 -4.66 -10.53 -8.21
N ALA A 27 -3.73 -9.60 -8.09
CA ALA A 27 -4.01 -8.17 -8.21
C ALA A 27 -4.37 -7.81 -9.66
N ASP A 28 -5.39 -6.95 -9.79
CA ASP A 28 -5.89 -6.50 -11.10
C ASP A 28 -5.18 -5.21 -11.56
N LYS A 29 -4.66 -4.39 -10.62
CA LYS A 29 -3.89 -3.18 -10.86
C LYS A 29 -2.81 -3.02 -9.78
N TYR A 30 -1.65 -2.50 -10.18
CA TYR A 30 -0.49 -2.30 -9.31
C TYR A 30 -0.08 -0.84 -9.33
N PHE A 31 0.26 -0.28 -8.15
CA PHE A 31 0.75 1.08 -8.03
C PHE A 31 2.23 1.07 -7.65
N ALA A 32 3.05 1.80 -8.41
CA ALA A 32 4.45 1.95 -8.09
C ALA A 32 4.63 2.80 -6.82
N PRO A 33 5.67 2.56 -5.99
CA PRO A 33 6.14 3.56 -5.05
C PRO A 33 6.31 4.91 -5.75
N PHE A 34 5.99 5.99 -5.06
CA PHE A 34 5.91 7.29 -5.69
C PHE A 34 7.27 7.74 -6.26
N VAL A 35 7.20 8.43 -7.39
CA VAL A 35 8.29 9.18 -7.98
C VAL A 35 8.01 10.68 -7.85
N SER A 36 9.05 11.49 -7.88
CA SER A 36 8.92 12.95 -7.79
C SER A 36 9.67 13.63 -8.93
N PRO A 37 9.12 14.69 -9.53
CA PRO A 37 9.87 15.45 -10.53
C PRO A 37 11.02 16.23 -9.87
N TYR A 38 12.15 16.30 -10.56
CA TYR A 38 13.33 17.08 -10.19
C TYR A 38 13.58 18.19 -11.22
N GLU A 39 14.23 19.29 -10.81
CA GLU A 39 14.51 20.42 -11.70
C GLU A 39 15.44 20.05 -12.85
N LYS A 40 16.53 19.31 -12.57
CA LYS A 40 17.58 19.01 -13.55
C LYS A 40 17.41 17.66 -14.24
N ILE A 41 16.86 16.69 -13.54
CA ILE A 41 16.62 15.33 -14.01
C ILE A 41 15.16 15.05 -13.76
N VAL A 42 14.39 14.68 -14.77
CA VAL A 42 12.95 14.48 -14.59
C VAL A 42 12.67 13.36 -13.59
N ILE A 43 13.43 12.25 -13.67
CA ILE A 43 13.42 11.17 -12.66
C ILE A 43 14.81 10.54 -12.53
N SER A 44 15.12 9.95 -11.36
CA SER A 44 16.38 9.26 -11.11
C SER A 44 16.46 7.90 -11.80
N ALA A 45 17.67 7.37 -11.98
CA ALA A 45 17.85 6.01 -12.53
C ALA A 45 17.13 4.93 -11.72
N LYS A 46 17.10 5.07 -10.39
CA LYS A 46 16.37 4.17 -9.49
C LYS A 46 14.86 4.22 -9.76
N GLU A 47 14.28 5.40 -9.91
CA GLU A 47 12.86 5.56 -10.23
C GLU A 47 12.53 5.03 -11.63
N ARG A 48 13.43 5.25 -12.61
CA ARG A 48 13.29 4.64 -13.95
C ARG A 48 13.22 3.12 -13.88
N ALA A 49 14.09 2.48 -13.09
CA ALA A 49 14.06 1.03 -12.90
C ALA A 49 12.73 0.54 -12.30
N GLN A 50 12.09 1.33 -11.40
CA GLN A 50 10.79 0.99 -10.84
C GLN A 50 9.66 0.99 -11.88
N LEU A 51 9.73 1.86 -12.88
CA LEU A 51 8.66 2.08 -13.85
C LEU A 51 8.89 1.39 -15.21
N ASN A 52 10.10 0.88 -15.45
CA ASN A 52 10.46 0.26 -16.72
C ASN A 52 9.53 -0.93 -17.04
N PRO A 53 8.86 -0.95 -18.21
CA PRO A 53 7.98 -2.05 -18.61
C PRO A 53 8.65 -3.42 -18.59
N SER A 54 9.95 -3.51 -18.95
CA SER A 54 10.69 -4.79 -18.92
C SER A 54 10.85 -5.37 -17.51
N HIS A 55 10.80 -4.54 -16.48
CA HIS A 55 10.80 -4.97 -15.07
C HIS A 55 9.40 -5.27 -14.53
N ASN A 56 8.37 -4.87 -15.26
CA ASN A 56 6.96 -4.97 -14.86
C ASN A 56 6.14 -5.75 -15.89
N GLU A 57 6.72 -6.77 -16.51
CA GLU A 57 6.07 -7.55 -17.56
C GLU A 57 4.78 -8.22 -17.06
N GLY A 58 3.69 -8.04 -17.80
CA GLY A 58 2.37 -8.56 -17.46
C GLY A 58 1.71 -7.89 -16.25
N ILE A 59 2.22 -6.74 -15.78
CA ILE A 59 1.69 -5.95 -14.67
C ILE A 59 1.00 -4.70 -15.23
N ASP A 60 -0.27 -4.52 -14.89
CA ASP A 60 -0.98 -3.25 -15.12
C ASP A 60 -0.49 -2.24 -14.06
N LEU A 61 0.55 -1.48 -14.40
CA LEU A 61 1.27 -0.59 -13.50
C LEU A 61 0.83 0.85 -13.67
N VAL A 62 0.39 1.46 -12.57
CA VAL A 62 0.12 2.90 -12.49
C VAL A 62 1.28 3.59 -11.77
N PRO A 63 2.02 4.51 -12.42
CA PRO A 63 2.99 5.37 -11.76
C PRO A 63 2.30 6.28 -10.74
N GLN A 64 2.79 6.26 -9.48
CA GLN A 64 2.32 7.22 -8.48
C GLN A 64 3.30 8.39 -8.40
N ILE A 65 2.78 9.63 -8.35
CA ILE A 65 3.57 10.86 -8.35
C ILE A 65 3.33 11.63 -7.05
N LEU A 66 4.42 12.07 -6.41
CA LEU A 66 4.41 12.85 -5.19
C LEU A 66 4.97 14.25 -5.48
N THR A 67 4.10 15.22 -5.69
CA THR A 67 4.49 16.61 -5.96
C THR A 67 3.36 17.60 -5.67
N MET A 68 3.71 18.87 -5.52
CA MET A 68 2.82 20.04 -5.59
C MET A 68 3.36 21.05 -6.63
N ASP A 69 4.30 20.64 -7.48
CA ASP A 69 4.79 21.39 -8.64
C ASP A 69 4.00 20.93 -9.88
N ALA A 70 3.09 21.79 -10.35
CA ALA A 70 2.22 21.47 -11.48
C ALA A 70 3.00 21.31 -12.79
N GLU A 71 3.99 22.15 -13.06
CA GLU A 71 4.82 22.03 -14.26
C GLU A 71 5.68 20.77 -14.22
N GLY A 72 6.25 20.46 -13.05
CA GLY A 72 7.00 19.23 -12.84
C GLY A 72 6.14 18.00 -13.04
N PHE A 73 4.89 18.01 -12.56
CA PHE A 73 3.92 16.94 -12.79
C PHE A 73 3.66 16.72 -14.29
N LEU A 74 3.33 17.77 -15.01
CA LEU A 74 3.02 17.70 -16.46
C LEU A 74 4.22 17.21 -17.27
N ARG A 75 5.44 17.73 -16.98
CA ARG A 75 6.67 17.24 -17.63
C ARG A 75 6.92 15.77 -17.36
N LEU A 76 6.72 15.33 -16.10
CA LEU A 76 6.96 13.93 -15.70
C LEU A 76 5.97 12.98 -16.35
N THR A 77 4.67 13.30 -16.34
CA THR A 77 3.64 12.46 -16.95
C THR A 77 3.82 12.33 -18.45
N HIS A 78 4.17 13.42 -19.13
CA HIS A 78 4.50 13.38 -20.55
C HIS A 78 5.71 12.48 -20.84
N LEU A 79 6.80 12.60 -20.06
CA LEU A 79 7.97 11.73 -20.18
C LEU A 79 7.62 10.26 -20.00
N LEU A 80 6.83 9.92 -18.97
CA LEU A 80 6.46 8.54 -18.66
C LEU A 80 5.51 7.95 -19.72
N HIS A 81 4.69 8.80 -20.34
CA HIS A 81 3.90 8.38 -21.49
C HIS A 81 4.79 8.07 -22.70
N GLU A 82 5.68 8.99 -23.08
CA GLU A 82 6.56 8.82 -24.24
C GLU A 82 7.53 7.64 -24.09
N GLU A 83 8.13 7.48 -22.90
CA GLU A 83 9.13 6.43 -22.67
C GLU A 83 8.53 5.05 -22.38
N TYR A 84 7.38 5.00 -21.68
CA TYR A 84 6.84 3.74 -21.13
C TYR A 84 5.40 3.44 -21.54
N GLY A 85 4.74 4.33 -22.29
CA GLY A 85 3.35 4.17 -22.71
C GLY A 85 2.35 4.29 -21.55
N SER A 86 2.71 4.96 -20.45
CA SER A 86 1.79 5.12 -19.32
C SER A 86 0.61 6.01 -19.70
N GLU A 87 -0.62 5.51 -19.53
CA GLU A 87 -1.86 6.23 -19.85
C GLU A 87 -2.67 6.62 -18.61
N GLU A 88 -2.26 6.16 -17.43
CA GLU A 88 -2.86 6.50 -16.14
C GLU A 88 -1.77 6.90 -15.15
N PHE A 89 -2.04 7.95 -14.37
CA PHE A 89 -1.16 8.46 -13.33
C PHE A 89 -1.93 8.62 -12.02
N ASN A 90 -1.25 8.38 -10.90
CA ASN A 90 -1.84 8.51 -9.58
C ASN A 90 -1.13 9.59 -8.77
N LEU A 91 -1.89 10.51 -8.16
CA LEU A 91 -1.37 11.52 -7.23
C LEU A 91 -1.35 11.00 -5.80
N ASN A 92 -0.25 11.22 -5.09
CA ASN A 92 -0.12 10.88 -3.69
C ASN A 92 -0.42 12.11 -2.80
N PHE A 93 -1.61 12.15 -2.22
CA PHE A 93 -2.02 13.10 -1.16
C PHE A 93 -2.22 12.42 0.19
N GLY A 94 -1.66 11.21 0.37
CA GLY A 94 -1.88 10.41 1.57
C GLY A 94 -0.64 10.07 2.38
N CYS A 95 0.59 10.26 1.86
CA CYS A 95 1.82 9.91 2.58
C CYS A 95 2.00 10.78 3.83
N PRO A 96 2.01 10.20 5.06
CA PRO A 96 2.10 10.97 6.29
C PRO A 96 3.53 11.17 6.80
N SER A 97 4.55 10.70 6.07
CA SER A 97 5.95 10.83 6.45
C SER A 97 6.33 12.28 6.74
N GLY A 98 6.99 12.53 7.88
CA GLY A 98 7.37 13.88 8.31
C GLY A 98 8.20 14.63 7.26
N THR A 99 9.11 13.94 6.55
CA THR A 99 9.94 14.52 5.49
C THR A 99 9.12 14.93 4.25
N VAL A 100 7.98 14.29 4.01
CA VAL A 100 7.05 14.59 2.92
C VAL A 100 6.12 15.74 3.34
N VAL A 101 5.51 15.61 4.52
CA VAL A 101 4.56 16.59 5.08
C VAL A 101 5.20 17.95 5.30
N SER A 102 6.46 18.01 5.78
CA SER A 102 7.19 19.28 5.99
C SER A 102 7.42 20.09 4.69
N LYS A 103 7.35 19.42 3.55
CA LYS A 103 7.45 20.04 2.21
C LYS A 103 6.08 20.35 1.59
N GLY A 104 4.98 20.26 2.34
CA GLY A 104 3.62 20.45 1.84
C GLY A 104 3.17 19.42 0.82
N ARG A 105 3.77 18.20 0.82
CA ARG A 105 3.46 17.11 -0.11
C ARG A 105 2.77 15.95 0.62
N GLY A 106 2.24 14.99 -0.13
CA GLY A 106 1.51 13.86 0.46
C GLY A 106 0.35 14.34 1.33
N ALA A 107 0.19 13.81 2.55
CA ALA A 107 -0.84 14.29 3.48
C ALA A 107 -0.66 15.78 3.84
N GLY A 108 0.55 16.33 3.71
CA GLY A 108 0.82 17.75 3.94
C GLY A 108 0.10 18.69 2.97
N SER A 109 -0.24 18.24 1.76
CA SER A 109 -1.00 19.04 0.78
C SER A 109 -2.46 19.26 1.19
N LEU A 110 -2.99 18.43 2.12
CA LEU A 110 -4.36 18.54 2.61
C LEU A 110 -4.58 19.68 3.61
N LYS A 111 -3.48 20.34 4.05
CA LYS A 111 -3.55 21.44 5.02
C LYS A 111 -4.16 22.73 4.47
N ASP A 112 -4.07 22.91 3.15
CA ASP A 112 -4.50 24.14 2.48
C ASP A 112 -5.26 23.81 1.21
N LEU A 113 -6.59 23.93 1.30
CA LEU A 113 -7.49 23.59 0.19
C LEU A 113 -7.34 24.53 -1.01
N GLU A 114 -6.95 25.80 -0.79
CA GLU A 114 -6.77 26.76 -1.88
C GLU A 114 -5.53 26.41 -2.69
N VAL A 115 -4.42 26.10 -2.02
CA VAL A 115 -3.18 25.64 -2.67
C VAL A 115 -3.41 24.32 -3.41
N LEU A 116 -4.16 23.38 -2.77
CA LEU A 116 -4.48 22.10 -3.41
C LEU A 116 -5.38 22.31 -4.64
N ARG A 117 -6.34 23.22 -4.56
CA ARG A 117 -7.22 23.58 -5.69
C ARG A 117 -6.42 24.18 -6.84
N ASP A 118 -5.57 25.19 -6.59
CA ASP A 118 -4.74 25.81 -7.63
C ASP A 118 -3.86 24.76 -8.34
N PHE A 119 -3.25 23.87 -7.57
CA PHE A 119 -2.48 22.77 -8.13
C PHE A 119 -3.33 21.87 -9.02
N MET A 120 -4.51 21.43 -8.54
CA MET A 120 -5.39 20.54 -9.30
C MET A 120 -5.94 21.24 -10.56
N ASP A 121 -6.35 22.51 -10.47
CA ASP A 121 -6.83 23.28 -11.62
C ASP A 121 -5.76 23.34 -12.72
N ARG A 122 -4.50 23.59 -12.35
CA ARG A 122 -3.37 23.69 -13.30
C ARG A 122 -3.00 22.37 -13.96
N ILE A 123 -3.09 21.24 -13.24
CA ILE A 123 -2.69 19.95 -13.82
C ILE A 123 -3.80 19.29 -14.61
N THR A 124 -5.08 19.61 -14.35
CA THR A 124 -6.23 18.99 -15.04
C THR A 124 -6.64 19.74 -16.30
N ASP A 125 -6.18 20.99 -16.48
CA ASP A 125 -6.48 21.78 -17.68
C ASP A 125 -5.83 21.15 -18.91
N GLY A 126 -6.68 20.55 -19.76
CA GLY A 126 -6.23 19.85 -20.97
C GLY A 126 -5.40 18.60 -20.74
N PHE A 127 -5.38 18.02 -19.52
CA PHE A 127 -4.62 16.81 -19.21
C PHE A 127 -5.15 15.60 -20.02
N PRO A 128 -4.34 14.98 -20.88
CA PRO A 128 -4.84 14.00 -21.85
C PRO A 128 -4.93 12.57 -21.31
N TYR A 129 -4.38 12.30 -20.12
CA TYR A 129 -4.28 10.98 -19.56
C TYR A 129 -5.29 10.76 -18.43
N LYS A 130 -5.49 9.51 -18.02
CA LYS A 130 -6.29 9.20 -16.82
C LYS A 130 -5.56 9.66 -15.57
N LEU A 131 -6.28 10.35 -14.69
CA LEU A 131 -5.78 10.81 -13.40
C LEU A 131 -6.56 10.17 -12.28
N SER A 132 -5.87 9.50 -11.37
CA SER A 132 -6.42 9.02 -10.11
C SER A 132 -5.73 9.72 -8.93
N VAL A 133 -6.40 9.79 -7.79
CA VAL A 133 -5.88 10.41 -6.56
C VAL A 133 -5.91 9.39 -5.44
N LYS A 134 -4.79 9.26 -4.70
CA LYS A 134 -4.75 8.52 -3.44
C LYS A 134 -4.62 9.49 -2.28
N THR A 135 -5.65 9.56 -1.44
CA THR A 135 -5.79 10.55 -0.39
C THR A 135 -6.09 9.96 0.99
N ARG A 136 -6.07 10.83 2.00
CA ARG A 136 -6.65 10.62 3.34
C ARG A 136 -7.89 11.50 3.48
N VAL A 137 -8.64 11.29 4.57
CA VAL A 137 -9.91 12.02 4.85
C VAL A 137 -9.71 13.37 5.55
N GLY A 138 -8.51 13.88 5.55
CA GLY A 138 -8.08 15.16 6.13
C GLY A 138 -6.63 15.09 6.56
N PHE A 139 -6.09 16.24 7.01
CA PHE A 139 -4.76 16.30 7.62
C PHE A 139 -4.82 16.11 9.12
N ALA A 140 -5.58 16.95 9.83
CA ALA A 140 -5.64 16.98 11.30
C ALA A 140 -6.92 16.37 11.84
N ASP A 141 -8.06 16.59 11.19
CA ASP A 141 -9.39 16.22 11.68
C ASP A 141 -10.29 15.73 10.52
N VAL A 142 -11.18 14.78 10.83
CA VAL A 142 -12.12 14.21 9.86
C VAL A 142 -13.16 15.22 9.37
N SER A 143 -13.44 16.27 10.13
CA SER A 143 -14.34 17.36 9.70
C SER A 143 -13.87 18.08 8.44
N GLU A 144 -12.57 17.96 8.09
CA GLU A 144 -12.00 18.49 6.83
C GLU A 144 -12.50 17.71 5.60
N TRP A 145 -13.04 16.49 5.79
CA TRP A 145 -13.32 15.57 4.71
C TRP A 145 -14.39 16.05 3.73
N ALA A 146 -15.46 16.63 4.22
CA ALA A 146 -16.55 17.09 3.35
C ALA A 146 -16.06 18.13 2.33
N ALA A 147 -15.26 19.09 2.77
CA ALA A 147 -14.68 20.11 1.91
C ALA A 147 -13.65 19.54 0.92
N LEU A 148 -12.83 18.60 1.37
CA LEU A 148 -11.89 17.88 0.49
C LEU A 148 -12.62 17.07 -0.58
N LEU A 149 -13.67 16.35 -0.24
CA LEU A 149 -14.45 15.56 -1.20
C LEU A 149 -15.15 16.46 -2.22
N GLU A 150 -15.69 17.60 -1.79
CA GLU A 150 -16.28 18.60 -2.68
C GLU A 150 -15.22 19.14 -3.66
N LEU A 151 -13.99 19.38 -3.19
CA LEU A 151 -12.89 19.78 -4.06
C LEU A 151 -12.59 18.69 -5.10
N TYR A 152 -12.44 17.43 -4.70
CA TYR A 152 -12.19 16.34 -5.65
C TYR A 152 -13.35 16.14 -6.65
N ASN A 153 -14.58 16.40 -6.25
CA ASN A 153 -15.76 16.33 -7.11
C ASN A 153 -15.79 17.36 -8.25
N ARG A 154 -14.90 18.35 -8.23
CA ARG A 154 -14.74 19.33 -9.32
C ARG A 154 -13.99 18.77 -10.51
N TYR A 155 -13.25 17.67 -10.34
CA TYR A 155 -12.37 17.09 -11.35
C TYR A 155 -12.88 15.73 -11.79
N SER A 156 -12.65 15.38 -13.08
CA SER A 156 -12.94 14.06 -13.63
C SER A 156 -11.78 13.12 -13.31
N LEU A 157 -11.84 12.43 -12.16
CA LEU A 157 -10.85 11.46 -11.75
C LEU A 157 -11.25 10.06 -12.22
N SER A 158 -10.28 9.27 -12.69
CA SER A 158 -10.53 7.86 -13.00
C SER A 158 -10.88 7.05 -11.74
N GLU A 159 -10.26 7.39 -10.60
CA GLU A 159 -10.51 6.78 -9.30
C GLU A 159 -10.07 7.72 -8.17
N LEU A 160 -10.82 7.71 -7.06
CA LEU A 160 -10.45 8.34 -5.80
C LEU A 160 -10.19 7.24 -4.75
N ILE A 161 -8.91 6.99 -4.46
CA ILE A 161 -8.47 5.94 -3.54
C ILE A 161 -8.34 6.55 -2.14
N ILE A 162 -9.18 6.11 -1.22
CA ILE A 162 -9.35 6.73 0.09
C ILE A 162 -8.77 5.84 1.19
N HIS A 163 -7.78 6.38 1.93
CA HIS A 163 -7.38 5.83 3.21
C HIS A 163 -8.13 6.60 4.30
N PRO A 164 -9.15 6.00 4.94
CA PRO A 164 -10.03 6.73 5.84
C PRO A 164 -9.40 6.91 7.24
N ARG A 165 -8.28 7.59 7.28
CA ARG A 165 -7.57 8.14 8.44
C ARG A 165 -7.09 9.54 8.09
N VAL A 166 -6.98 10.43 9.07
CA VAL A 166 -6.33 11.74 8.88
C VAL A 166 -4.80 11.60 8.84
N GLY A 167 -4.11 12.60 8.30
CA GLY A 167 -2.65 12.62 8.16
C GLY A 167 -1.91 12.40 9.48
N THR A 168 -2.36 13.09 10.53
CA THR A 168 -1.76 13.04 11.88
C THR A 168 -1.91 11.69 12.59
N GLN A 169 -2.90 10.88 12.24
CA GLN A 169 -3.05 9.53 12.77
C GLN A 169 -1.96 8.57 12.26
N MET A 170 -1.32 8.90 11.14
CA MET A 170 -0.40 8.00 10.45
C MET A 170 -1.05 6.62 10.19
N TYR A 171 -0.74 5.61 11.02
CA TYR A 171 -1.31 4.26 10.95
C TYR A 171 -1.94 3.84 12.29
N LYS A 172 -2.04 4.76 13.27
CA LYS A 172 -2.62 4.49 14.60
C LYS A 172 -4.15 4.54 14.56
N GLY A 173 -4.78 3.87 15.51
CA GLY A 173 -6.25 3.77 15.58
C GLY A 173 -6.84 2.96 14.43
N VAL A 174 -8.16 3.01 14.31
CA VAL A 174 -8.93 2.32 13.26
C VAL A 174 -9.24 3.25 12.09
N PRO A 175 -9.42 2.74 10.86
CA PRO A 175 -9.96 3.51 9.76
C PRO A 175 -11.36 4.04 10.08
N ASP A 176 -11.64 5.28 9.72
CA ASP A 176 -12.95 5.90 9.86
C ASP A 176 -13.86 5.46 8.72
N VAL A 177 -14.73 4.54 9.06
CA VAL A 177 -15.64 3.90 8.12
C VAL A 177 -16.72 4.85 7.65
N GLU A 178 -17.25 5.66 8.57
CA GLU A 178 -18.32 6.63 8.27
C GLU A 178 -17.81 7.68 7.26
N ALA A 179 -16.54 8.09 7.38
CA ALA A 179 -15.92 8.97 6.39
C ALA A 179 -15.83 8.31 5.01
N PHE A 180 -15.58 6.99 4.95
CA PHE A 180 -15.59 6.27 3.68
C PHE A 180 -17.00 6.13 3.10
N GLU A 181 -17.99 5.79 3.91
CA GLU A 181 -19.40 5.71 3.50
C GLU A 181 -19.91 7.07 3.00
N TYR A 182 -19.50 8.16 3.66
CA TYR A 182 -19.78 9.50 3.19
C TYR A 182 -19.24 9.72 1.76
N ALA A 183 -18.03 9.24 1.47
CA ALA A 183 -17.48 9.33 0.12
C ALA A 183 -18.25 8.48 -0.90
N VAL A 184 -18.65 7.27 -0.53
CA VAL A 184 -19.47 6.40 -1.41
C VAL A 184 -20.79 7.10 -1.80
N ALA A 185 -21.42 7.78 -0.84
CA ALA A 185 -22.70 8.46 -1.06
C ALA A 185 -22.57 9.80 -1.83
N ASN A 186 -21.45 10.51 -1.71
CA ASN A 186 -21.31 11.90 -2.16
C ASN A 186 -20.24 12.11 -3.24
N SER A 187 -19.41 11.13 -3.56
CA SER A 187 -18.40 11.25 -4.62
C SER A 187 -19.04 11.20 -6.01
N ARG A 188 -18.59 12.08 -6.89
CA ARG A 188 -18.87 12.03 -8.34
C ARG A 188 -17.88 11.12 -9.08
N ASN A 189 -16.78 10.77 -8.44
CA ASN A 189 -15.72 9.92 -8.98
C ASN A 189 -15.84 8.49 -8.42
N PRO A 190 -15.42 7.44 -9.15
CA PRO A 190 -15.33 6.10 -8.61
C PRO A 190 -14.45 6.07 -7.37
N VAL A 191 -14.92 5.51 -6.25
CA VAL A 191 -14.17 5.42 -5.01
C VAL A 191 -13.56 4.04 -4.80
N VAL A 192 -12.36 3.98 -4.23
CA VAL A 192 -11.63 2.76 -3.90
C VAL A 192 -11.27 2.79 -2.42
N TYR A 193 -11.62 1.75 -1.67
CA TYR A 193 -11.24 1.64 -0.27
C TYR A 193 -9.77 1.22 -0.12
N ASN A 194 -9.04 1.90 0.76
CA ASN A 194 -7.69 1.52 1.16
C ASN A 194 -7.52 1.69 2.67
N GLY A 195 -7.90 0.67 3.42
CA GLY A 195 -7.75 0.62 4.88
C GLY A 195 -7.04 -0.67 5.33
N ASP A 196 -7.24 -1.06 6.59
CA ASP A 196 -6.61 -2.21 7.24
C ASP A 196 -7.21 -3.55 6.79
N ILE A 197 -7.09 -3.88 5.51
CA ILE A 197 -7.44 -5.22 5.00
C ILE A 197 -6.23 -6.12 5.22
N ARG A 198 -6.33 -7.08 6.14
CA ARG A 198 -5.27 -8.04 6.49
C ARG A 198 -5.66 -9.48 6.17
N THR A 199 -6.97 -9.77 6.16
CA THR A 199 -7.54 -11.09 5.93
C THR A 199 -8.59 -11.06 4.83
N VAL A 200 -9.01 -12.24 4.38
CA VAL A 200 -10.14 -12.38 3.46
C VAL A 200 -11.43 -11.92 4.12
N GLU A 201 -11.56 -12.16 5.41
CA GLU A 201 -12.71 -11.77 6.24
C GLU A 201 -12.84 -10.25 6.29
N ASP A 202 -11.74 -9.51 6.51
CA ASP A 202 -11.77 -8.03 6.47
C ASP A 202 -12.33 -7.55 5.13
N CYS A 203 -11.90 -8.18 4.03
CA CYS A 203 -12.38 -7.83 2.70
C CYS A 203 -13.87 -8.17 2.51
N LYS A 204 -14.33 -9.30 3.04
CA LYS A 204 -15.74 -9.69 2.99
C LYS A 204 -16.62 -8.76 3.80
N LEU A 205 -16.18 -8.34 5.00
CA LEU A 205 -16.90 -7.39 5.84
C LEU A 205 -17.14 -6.05 5.13
N LEU A 206 -16.18 -5.61 4.31
CA LEU A 206 -16.35 -4.43 3.46
C LEU A 206 -17.37 -4.63 2.32
N CYS A 207 -17.63 -5.88 1.91
CA CYS A 207 -18.46 -6.20 0.75
C CYS A 207 -19.89 -6.61 1.09
N HIS A 208 -20.19 -6.95 2.37
CA HIS A 208 -21.51 -7.42 2.78
C HIS A 208 -22.13 -6.51 3.86
N PRO A 209 -23.38 -6.06 3.68
CA PRO A 209 -24.13 -5.45 4.77
C PRO A 209 -24.41 -6.55 5.80
N MET A 210 -23.74 -6.52 6.94
CA MET A 210 -24.08 -7.43 8.03
C MET A 210 -25.16 -6.82 8.91
N ASN A 211 -26.37 -7.41 8.89
CA ASN A 211 -27.22 -7.44 10.06
C ASN A 211 -26.60 -8.44 11.04
N VAL A 212 -25.82 -7.99 11.99
CA VAL A 212 -25.35 -8.84 13.09
C VAL A 212 -25.84 -8.24 14.39
N ASP A 213 -26.79 -8.95 15.02
CA ASP A 213 -27.04 -8.80 16.44
C ASP A 213 -25.74 -9.04 17.20
N MET A 214 -25.43 -8.14 18.12
CA MET A 214 -24.21 -8.13 18.91
C MET A 214 -23.97 -9.48 19.60
N VAL A 215 -22.96 -10.21 19.19
CA VAL A 215 -22.39 -11.31 19.95
C VAL A 215 -21.05 -10.84 20.49
N ASP A 216 -20.92 -10.75 21.81
CA ASP A 216 -19.67 -10.47 22.52
C ASP A 216 -18.62 -11.52 22.12
N VAL A 217 -17.58 -11.09 21.41
CA VAL A 217 -16.39 -11.91 21.14
C VAL A 217 -15.33 -11.49 22.17
N PRO A 218 -14.82 -12.42 23.01
CA PRO A 218 -13.79 -12.09 23.99
C PRO A 218 -12.48 -11.66 23.30
N SER A 219 -11.86 -10.59 23.79
CA SER A 219 -10.58 -10.08 23.31
C SER A 219 -9.45 -11.11 23.51
N PRO A 220 -8.59 -11.34 22.52
CA PRO A 220 -7.32 -12.04 22.77
C PRO A 220 -6.36 -11.14 23.54
N ASP A 221 -5.65 -11.76 24.48
CA ASP A 221 -4.72 -11.16 25.44
C ASP A 221 -3.72 -10.18 24.80
N SER A 222 -3.61 -9.02 25.40
CA SER A 222 -2.65 -7.96 25.07
C SER A 222 -1.22 -8.42 25.36
N ARG A 223 -0.42 -8.60 24.32
CA ARG A 223 1.03 -8.66 24.42
C ARG A 223 1.66 -7.50 23.66
N GLU A 224 2.25 -6.58 24.41
CA GLU A 224 3.08 -5.50 23.88
C GLU A 224 4.31 -6.08 23.19
N TYR A 225 4.52 -5.73 21.92
CA TYR A 225 5.78 -5.92 21.22
C TYR A 225 6.55 -4.62 21.24
N ASP A 226 7.65 -4.60 21.98
CA ASP A 226 8.64 -3.52 21.96
C ASP A 226 9.36 -3.52 20.59
N VAL A 227 9.10 -2.51 19.80
CA VAL A 227 9.75 -2.26 18.50
C VAL A 227 10.60 -0.99 18.58
N ASP A 228 11.28 -0.79 19.71
CA ASP A 228 12.28 0.27 19.83
C ASP A 228 13.57 -0.18 19.15
N GLU A 229 13.86 0.39 18.01
CA GLU A 229 15.15 0.54 17.29
C GLU A 229 15.12 0.30 15.78
N ILE A 230 13.97 0.37 15.10
CA ILE A 230 13.99 0.48 13.63
C ILE A 230 13.18 1.72 13.25
N THR A 231 13.89 2.71 12.77
CA THR A 231 13.40 4.02 12.32
C THR A 231 12.08 3.92 11.53
N ASP A 232 11.07 4.66 12.05
CA ASP A 232 9.84 5.09 11.38
C ASP A 232 8.71 4.09 11.12
N CYS A 233 8.66 2.95 11.83
CA CYS A 233 7.45 2.11 11.88
C CYS A 233 6.97 1.96 13.33
N GLU A 234 6.47 3.03 13.94
CA GLU A 234 5.90 2.98 15.28
C GLU A 234 4.55 2.23 15.31
N GLY A 235 4.52 1.21 16.12
CA GLY A 235 3.40 0.74 16.94
C GLY A 235 2.10 0.36 16.24
N VAL A 236 1.92 -0.93 15.94
CA VAL A 236 0.60 -1.52 15.76
C VAL A 236 0.08 -1.91 17.14
N SER A 237 -0.69 -1.03 17.81
CA SER A 237 -1.54 -1.43 18.92
C SER A 237 -2.86 -1.97 18.37
N GLU A 238 -3.25 -3.16 18.84
CA GLU A 238 -4.53 -3.78 18.54
C GLU A 238 -5.69 -2.86 18.96
N GLY A 239 -6.46 -2.38 17.96
CA GLY A 239 -7.69 -1.66 18.16
C GLY A 239 -8.87 -2.61 18.03
N THR A 240 -9.67 -2.70 19.08
CA THR A 240 -10.97 -3.36 19.09
C THR A 240 -11.85 -2.78 17.99
N TYR A 241 -12.32 -3.60 17.06
CA TYR A 241 -13.25 -3.19 16.01
C TYR A 241 -14.61 -2.90 16.65
N CYS A 242 -14.98 -1.62 16.73
CA CYS A 242 -16.37 -1.25 17.02
C CYS A 242 -17.16 -1.32 15.70
N ASN A 243 -17.95 -2.37 15.56
CA ASN A 243 -18.88 -2.54 14.46
C ASN A 243 -20.15 -1.71 14.70
N ASN A 244 -20.24 -0.57 14.03
CA ASN A 244 -21.54 0.07 13.78
C ASN A 244 -21.48 0.73 12.39
N GLY A 245 -21.74 -0.01 11.33
CA GLY A 245 -21.83 0.57 9.99
C GLY A 245 -21.99 -0.49 8.91
N ILE A 246 -23.03 -0.38 8.14
CA ILE A 246 -23.35 -1.22 6.99
C ILE A 246 -22.51 -0.75 5.82
N TYR A 247 -21.51 -1.54 5.42
CA TYR A 247 -20.68 -1.20 4.26
C TYR A 247 -21.37 -1.54 2.93
N ARG A 248 -21.40 -0.60 2.01
CA ARG A 248 -21.73 -0.83 0.60
C ARG A 248 -20.48 -0.82 -0.29
N ALA A 249 -19.44 -1.55 0.08
CA ALA A 249 -18.27 -1.71 -0.80
C ALA A 249 -18.61 -2.42 -2.12
N SER A 250 -19.78 -3.05 -2.23
CA SER A 250 -20.31 -3.55 -3.50
C SER A 250 -20.51 -2.44 -4.56
N GLU A 251 -20.61 -1.18 -4.14
CA GLU A 251 -20.72 -0.02 -5.03
C GLU A 251 -19.34 0.56 -5.39
N THR A 252 -18.27 0.23 -4.65
CA THR A 252 -16.94 0.79 -4.90
C THR A 252 -16.20 0.10 -6.04
N GLY A 253 -16.61 -1.07 -6.47
CA GLY A 253 -15.98 -1.80 -7.57
C GLY A 253 -14.52 -2.25 -7.30
N ALA A 254 -13.79 -1.66 -6.35
CA ALA A 254 -12.38 -1.97 -6.08
C ALA A 254 -11.97 -1.75 -4.61
N VAL A 255 -10.98 -2.53 -4.16
CA VAL A 255 -10.25 -2.33 -2.90
C VAL A 255 -8.75 -2.36 -3.14
N MET A 256 -8.00 -1.53 -2.39
CA MET A 256 -6.54 -1.49 -2.45
C MET A 256 -5.94 -2.04 -1.15
N ILE A 257 -5.05 -3.03 -1.27
CA ILE A 257 -4.42 -3.70 -0.13
C ILE A 257 -2.93 -3.37 -0.07
N GLY A 258 -2.47 -2.94 1.11
CA GLY A 258 -1.07 -2.63 1.39
C GLY A 258 -0.42 -3.66 2.30
N ARG A 259 -0.34 -3.36 3.59
CA ARG A 259 0.36 -4.19 4.61
C ARG A 259 -0.14 -5.64 4.66
N GLY A 260 -1.44 -5.86 4.50
CA GLY A 260 -2.01 -7.21 4.44
C GLY A 260 -1.43 -8.07 3.31
N MET A 261 -1.14 -7.47 2.16
CA MET A 261 -0.49 -8.16 1.04
C MET A 261 0.99 -8.49 1.34
N ILE A 262 1.70 -7.64 2.12
CA ILE A 262 3.07 -7.97 2.53
C ILE A 262 3.07 -9.09 3.57
N ALA A 263 2.09 -9.09 4.48
CA ALA A 263 1.91 -10.14 5.48
C ALA A 263 1.54 -11.47 4.81
N ASN A 264 0.54 -11.45 3.94
CA ASN A 264 0.07 -12.60 3.17
C ASN A 264 0.14 -12.31 1.66
N PRO A 265 1.21 -12.68 0.97
CA PRO A 265 1.35 -12.40 -0.46
C PRO A 265 0.31 -13.12 -1.34
N ALA A 266 -0.38 -14.14 -0.81
CA ALA A 266 -1.47 -14.81 -1.51
C ALA A 266 -2.86 -14.18 -1.27
N ILE A 267 -2.98 -13.08 -0.51
CA ILE A 267 -4.28 -12.52 -0.11
C ILE A 267 -5.21 -12.22 -1.30
N PHE A 268 -4.68 -11.75 -2.42
CA PHE A 268 -5.47 -11.50 -3.62
C PHE A 268 -6.02 -12.80 -4.22
N ARG A 269 -5.21 -13.87 -4.22
CA ARG A 269 -5.62 -15.20 -4.65
C ARG A 269 -6.71 -15.75 -3.73
N GLU A 270 -6.54 -15.62 -2.42
CA GLU A 270 -7.52 -16.09 -1.42
C GLU A 270 -8.85 -15.34 -1.51
N ILE A 271 -8.84 -14.01 -1.68
CA ILE A 271 -10.06 -13.21 -1.87
C ILE A 271 -10.83 -13.67 -3.12
N LYS A 272 -10.14 -14.12 -4.17
CA LYS A 272 -10.74 -14.69 -5.38
C LYS A 272 -11.13 -16.17 -5.23
N GLY A 273 -11.05 -16.75 -4.02
CA GLY A 273 -11.46 -18.12 -3.72
C GLY A 273 -10.38 -19.18 -3.93
N GLY A 274 -9.13 -18.77 -4.17
CA GLY A 274 -8.00 -19.67 -4.27
C GLY A 274 -7.45 -20.10 -2.90
N PRO A 275 -6.51 -21.07 -2.86
CA PRO A 275 -5.95 -21.58 -1.61
C PRO A 275 -5.00 -20.61 -0.94
N SER A 276 -4.85 -20.75 0.38
CA SER A 276 -3.80 -20.10 1.17
C SER A 276 -2.40 -20.54 0.69
N PRO A 277 -1.36 -19.74 0.92
CA PRO A 277 0.00 -20.10 0.51
C PRO A 277 0.55 -21.24 1.38
N THR A 278 1.27 -22.15 0.75
CA THR A 278 2.08 -23.16 1.44
C THR A 278 3.44 -22.60 1.85
N GLY A 279 4.10 -23.26 2.81
CA GLY A 279 5.47 -22.89 3.19
C GLY A 279 6.46 -22.99 2.03
N CYS A 280 6.25 -23.93 1.10
CA CYS A 280 7.09 -24.05 -0.11
C CYS A 280 6.90 -22.84 -1.04
N GLU A 281 5.66 -22.43 -1.31
CA GLU A 281 5.38 -21.26 -2.15
C GLU A 281 5.98 -19.97 -1.54
N LEU A 282 5.87 -19.79 -0.22
CA LEU A 282 6.48 -18.65 0.47
C LEU A 282 8.02 -18.71 0.41
N MET A 283 8.60 -19.89 0.50
CA MET A 283 10.05 -20.08 0.36
C MET A 283 10.55 -19.74 -1.03
N ASP A 284 9.84 -20.20 -2.07
CA ASP A 284 10.17 -19.91 -3.46
C ASP A 284 10.03 -18.42 -3.76
N PHE A 285 8.96 -17.77 -3.28
CA PHE A 285 8.73 -16.35 -3.39
C PHE A 285 9.87 -15.53 -2.75
N MET A 286 10.22 -15.82 -1.50
CA MET A 286 11.30 -15.11 -0.80
C MET A 286 12.68 -15.38 -1.38
N SER A 287 12.89 -16.59 -1.94
CA SER A 287 14.14 -16.96 -2.62
C SER A 287 14.30 -16.20 -3.94
N ASP A 288 13.21 -16.05 -4.70
CA ASP A 288 13.18 -15.29 -5.95
C ASP A 288 13.46 -13.80 -5.72
N ILE A 289 12.81 -13.19 -4.70
CA ILE A 289 13.09 -11.81 -4.27
C ILE A 289 14.57 -11.67 -3.87
N GLY A 290 15.08 -12.62 -3.10
CA GLY A 290 16.48 -12.61 -2.67
C GLY A 290 17.46 -12.70 -3.84
N ALA A 291 17.20 -13.55 -4.80
CA ALA A 291 18.02 -13.68 -6.03
C ALA A 291 17.98 -12.39 -6.86
N SER A 292 16.79 -11.80 -7.00
CA SER A 292 16.61 -10.53 -7.74
C SER A 292 17.33 -9.36 -7.06
N TYR A 293 17.28 -9.25 -5.73
CA TYR A 293 18.07 -8.23 -5.01
C TYR A 293 19.57 -8.49 -5.05
N MET A 294 20.02 -9.77 -5.10
CA MET A 294 21.43 -10.08 -5.28
C MET A 294 21.96 -9.67 -6.66
N ALA A 295 21.11 -9.70 -7.69
CA ALA A 295 21.47 -9.21 -9.02
C ALA A 295 21.50 -7.67 -9.09
N GLU A 296 20.73 -6.98 -8.25
CA GLU A 296 20.62 -5.52 -8.23
C GLU A 296 21.66 -4.86 -7.31
N PHE A 297 22.06 -5.52 -6.22
CA PHE A 297 22.95 -4.96 -5.20
C PHE A 297 24.26 -5.71 -5.09
N ASP A 298 25.37 -5.00 -5.08
CA ASP A 298 26.71 -5.57 -4.85
C ASP A 298 26.93 -5.99 -3.37
N SER A 299 26.01 -5.65 -2.46
CA SER A 299 26.16 -5.86 -1.02
C SER A 299 25.14 -6.82 -0.43
N GLU A 300 25.63 -7.94 0.12
CA GLU A 300 24.82 -8.91 0.89
C GLU A 300 24.04 -8.25 2.03
N VAL A 301 24.60 -7.25 2.67
CA VAL A 301 23.97 -6.50 3.78
C VAL A 301 22.72 -5.77 3.29
N ASN A 302 22.80 -5.11 2.12
CA ASN A 302 21.66 -4.41 1.53
C ASN A 302 20.54 -5.38 1.14
N VAL A 303 20.89 -6.54 0.59
CA VAL A 303 19.93 -7.60 0.29
C VAL A 303 19.23 -8.08 1.54
N LEU A 304 20.00 -8.40 2.60
CA LEU A 304 19.44 -8.83 3.88
C LEU A 304 18.49 -7.79 4.48
N HIS A 305 18.86 -6.51 4.40
CA HIS A 305 18.01 -5.43 4.89
C HIS A 305 16.63 -5.46 4.18
N LYS A 306 16.64 -5.55 2.84
CA LYS A 306 15.41 -5.62 2.06
C LYS A 306 14.55 -6.86 2.36
N LEU A 307 15.17 -8.01 2.52
CA LEU A 307 14.46 -9.23 2.86
C LEU A 307 13.83 -9.16 4.26
N LYS A 308 14.56 -8.59 5.23
CA LYS A 308 14.08 -8.45 6.61
C LYS A 308 12.93 -7.46 6.74
N GLU A 309 12.89 -6.39 5.94
CA GLU A 309 11.74 -5.48 5.89
C GLU A 309 10.43 -6.22 5.57
N ILE A 310 10.46 -7.21 4.68
CA ILE A 310 9.28 -8.03 4.35
C ILE A 310 8.87 -8.89 5.56
N TRP A 311 9.83 -9.46 6.28
CA TRP A 311 9.57 -10.32 7.43
C TRP A 311 8.93 -9.59 8.62
N VAL A 312 9.06 -8.28 8.72
CA VAL A 312 8.34 -7.48 9.74
C VAL A 312 6.83 -7.69 9.61
N TYR A 313 6.33 -7.81 8.39
CA TYR A 313 4.91 -8.02 8.10
C TYR A 313 4.54 -9.50 7.97
N MET A 314 5.36 -10.28 7.27
CA MET A 314 5.06 -11.68 6.97
C MET A 314 5.31 -12.61 8.17
N GLY A 315 6.22 -12.26 9.07
CA GLY A 315 6.58 -13.10 10.21
C GLY A 315 5.41 -13.48 11.12
N PRO A 316 4.61 -12.55 11.62
CA PRO A 316 3.42 -12.87 12.40
C PRO A 316 2.45 -13.80 11.68
N TYR A 317 2.14 -13.53 10.42
CA TYR A 317 1.27 -14.38 9.60
C TYR A 317 1.82 -15.82 9.47
N VAL A 318 3.11 -15.98 9.24
CA VAL A 318 3.77 -17.30 9.16
C VAL A 318 3.67 -18.07 10.47
N ILE A 319 3.86 -17.39 11.61
CA ILE A 319 3.77 -17.99 12.95
C ILE A 319 2.33 -18.46 13.22
N GLU A 320 1.31 -17.64 12.94
CA GLU A 320 -0.10 -17.98 13.10
C GLU A 320 -0.49 -19.23 12.28
N ARG A 321 0.15 -19.45 11.14
CA ARG A 321 -0.10 -20.61 10.27
C ARG A 321 0.73 -21.85 10.61
N GLY A 322 1.32 -21.90 11.79
CA GLY A 322 2.09 -23.04 12.27
C GLY A 322 3.54 -23.08 11.80
N GLY A 323 4.07 -21.96 11.29
CA GLY A 323 5.49 -21.75 11.09
C GLY A 323 6.24 -21.73 12.41
N GLY A 324 7.52 -21.38 12.39
CA GLY A 324 8.36 -21.31 13.57
C GLY A 324 7.81 -20.38 14.66
N SER A 325 8.61 -20.12 15.69
CA SER A 325 8.22 -19.27 16.81
C SER A 325 8.70 -17.81 16.62
N GLU A 326 8.22 -16.90 17.48
CA GLU A 326 8.74 -15.53 17.57
C GLU A 326 10.28 -15.50 17.82
N ARG A 327 10.79 -16.46 18.57
CA ARG A 327 12.23 -16.60 18.78
C ARG A 327 12.96 -16.86 17.46
N ASP A 328 12.42 -17.75 16.63
CA ASP A 328 13.01 -18.08 15.33
C ASP A 328 12.95 -16.86 14.39
N LEU A 329 11.88 -16.08 14.43
CA LEU A 329 11.76 -14.82 13.69
C LEU A 329 12.78 -13.79 14.17
N LYS A 330 12.96 -13.62 15.49
CA LYS A 330 14.00 -12.75 16.06
C LYS A 330 15.41 -13.18 15.66
N GLU A 331 15.70 -14.47 15.60
CA GLU A 331 17.01 -14.97 15.13
C GLU A 331 17.19 -14.70 13.62
N LEU A 332 16.16 -14.88 12.80
CA LEU A 332 16.21 -14.48 11.38
C LEU A 332 16.52 -12.99 11.23
N GLN A 333 15.86 -12.13 12.01
CA GLN A 333 16.06 -10.67 11.96
C GLN A 333 17.51 -10.26 12.38
N LYS A 334 18.19 -11.04 13.23
CA LYS A 334 19.57 -10.77 13.66
C LYS A 334 20.65 -11.27 12.69
N THR A 335 20.31 -12.11 11.71
CA THR A 335 21.30 -12.69 10.79
C THR A 335 22.12 -11.61 10.08
N ARG A 336 23.39 -11.90 9.83
CA ARG A 336 24.32 -10.98 9.12
C ARG A 336 24.81 -11.55 7.79
N ARG A 337 24.49 -12.81 7.50
CA ARG A 337 24.91 -13.53 6.30
C ARG A 337 23.71 -14.21 5.64
N LEU A 338 23.65 -14.21 4.32
CA LEU A 338 22.56 -14.83 3.55
C LEU A 338 22.42 -16.33 3.80
N VAL A 339 23.53 -17.02 4.07
CA VAL A 339 23.50 -18.46 4.40
C VAL A 339 22.71 -18.71 5.69
N GLU A 340 22.98 -17.91 6.74
CA GLU A 340 22.26 -17.96 8.01
C GLU A 340 20.78 -17.62 7.83
N TYR A 341 20.50 -16.53 7.12
CA TYR A 341 19.14 -16.09 6.77
C TYR A 341 18.35 -17.22 6.08
N LYS A 342 18.94 -17.84 5.06
CA LYS A 342 18.28 -18.95 4.33
C LYS A 342 17.99 -20.15 5.22
N ALA A 343 18.86 -20.45 6.18
CA ALA A 343 18.65 -21.55 7.13
C ALA A 343 17.46 -21.26 8.08
N HIS A 344 17.41 -20.04 8.65
CA HIS A 344 16.30 -19.62 9.52
C HIS A 344 14.98 -19.51 8.75
N MET A 345 15.01 -18.97 7.53
CA MET A 345 13.83 -18.90 6.66
C MET A 345 13.23 -20.30 6.39
N ARG A 346 14.07 -21.30 6.08
CA ARG A 346 13.61 -22.68 5.89
C ARG A 346 12.98 -23.24 7.15
N SER A 347 13.58 -23.00 8.31
CA SER A 347 13.04 -23.44 9.60
C SER A 347 11.67 -22.82 9.88
N LEU A 348 11.54 -21.50 9.68
CA LEU A 348 10.26 -20.80 9.86
C LEU A 348 9.17 -21.29 8.94
N LEU A 349 9.46 -21.56 7.67
CA LEU A 349 8.47 -21.91 6.67
C LEU A 349 8.12 -23.40 6.62
N SER A 350 8.93 -24.28 7.21
CA SER A 350 8.73 -25.74 7.16
C SER A 350 7.43 -26.22 7.81
N GLY A 351 6.87 -25.48 8.77
CA GLY A 351 5.65 -25.81 9.49
C GLY A 351 4.39 -25.18 8.92
N VAL A 352 4.48 -24.27 7.96
CA VAL A 352 3.32 -23.55 7.39
C VAL A 352 2.43 -24.48 6.60
N ARG A 353 1.14 -24.54 7.00
CA ARG A 353 0.10 -25.42 6.43
C ARG A 353 -0.93 -24.61 5.64
#